data_33a7c4b9cff387206abfeceadb921abb
#
_entry.id   33a7c4b9cff387206abfeceadb921abb
#
_cell.length_a   1.000
_cell.length_b   1.000
_cell.length_c   1.000
_cell.angle_alpha   90.00
_cell.angle_beta   90.00
_cell.angle_gamma   90.00
#
_symmetry.space_group_name_H-M   'P 1'
#
loop_
_entity.id
_entity.type
_entity.pdbx_description
1 polymer ?
#
loop_
_entity_poly.entity_id
_entity_poly.type
_entity_poly.pdbx_seq_one_letter_code
_entity_poly.pdbx_strand_id
1 'polypeptide(L)'
;MLEEILKQIILEKKAQGAPKAVILNFLKEYIQYLVLNLIYNHKDFKKLVFKGGSCLRVCYVLPRLSEDLDFDYDKKAFKTLLPFLENFLSKEIKSKYFPGLETKIQSPKRIYLKFPMLYNLAIAQRPESNKLYVKIETENKILPYAGFELTPVSQFGFNFLAYHYDLPSLMATKINALLFRLWFKGKRQEVDIKGRDFYDLFWFYKNNVKPNWRLLKKITKIKNEKELKAVLLRRIKKSVTTQKLEYDLKNFLPEQSFVSDFSKNYLEIIKNTLLIPSGFSHTITKEEKGVGFIAP
;
A
#
# COMPACT_ATOMS: atom_id res chain seq x y z
N MET A 1 25.21 8.76 2.82
CA MET A 1 24.20 9.12 1.76
C MET A 1 22.80 8.61 2.11
N LEU A 2 22.50 7.30 2.22
CA LEU A 2 21.12 6.84 2.55
C LEU A 2 20.65 7.38 3.91
N GLU A 3 21.46 7.23 4.96
CA GLU A 3 21.10 7.69 6.31
C GLU A 3 20.86 9.21 6.40
N GLU A 4 21.61 10.02 5.66
CA GLU A 4 21.39 11.48 5.62
C GLU A 4 20.02 11.84 5.04
N ILE A 5 19.64 11.19 3.93
CA ILE A 5 18.31 11.42 3.34
C ILE A 5 17.21 11.02 4.31
N LEU A 6 17.36 9.85 4.96
CA LEU A 6 16.38 9.40 5.95
C LEU A 6 16.32 10.31 7.18
N LYS A 7 17.46 10.90 7.62
CA LYS A 7 17.49 11.93 8.69
C LYS A 7 16.70 13.18 8.28
N GLN A 8 16.84 13.63 7.04
CA GLN A 8 16.06 14.78 6.55
C GLN A 8 14.56 14.49 6.54
N ILE A 9 14.15 13.31 6.08
CA ILE A 9 12.75 12.89 6.15
C ILE A 9 12.24 12.90 7.60
N ILE A 10 13.03 12.39 8.55
CA ILE A 10 12.66 12.39 9.97
C ILE A 10 12.46 13.81 10.49
N LEU A 11 13.40 14.73 10.20
CA LEU A 11 13.33 16.12 10.65
C LEU A 11 12.10 16.82 10.09
N GLU A 12 11.87 16.67 8.78
CA GLU A 12 10.70 17.25 8.11
C GLU A 12 9.39 16.74 8.69
N LYS A 13 9.25 15.40 8.83
CA LYS A 13 8.00 14.83 9.33
C LYS A 13 7.77 15.08 10.82
N LYS A 14 8.83 15.19 11.61
CA LYS A 14 8.74 15.66 13.02
C LYS A 14 8.26 17.11 13.09
N ALA A 15 8.81 18.00 12.26
CA ALA A 15 8.38 19.40 12.19
C ALA A 15 6.90 19.54 11.79
N GLN A 16 6.37 18.61 10.97
CA GLN A 16 4.95 18.51 10.62
C GLN A 16 4.08 17.84 11.71
N GLY A 17 4.64 17.49 12.86
CA GLY A 17 3.90 16.85 13.96
C GLY A 17 3.53 15.38 13.71
N ALA A 18 4.13 14.71 12.73
CA ALA A 18 3.80 13.32 12.41
C ALA A 18 4.20 12.36 13.55
N PRO A 19 3.33 11.42 13.94
CA PRO A 19 3.67 10.40 14.94
C PRO A 19 4.81 9.49 14.46
N LYS A 20 5.60 8.98 15.41
CA LYS A 20 6.74 8.07 15.14
C LYS A 20 6.40 6.92 14.18
N ALA A 21 5.24 6.27 14.36
CA ALA A 21 4.81 5.17 13.49
C ALA A 21 4.59 5.60 12.04
N VAL A 22 4.08 6.81 11.82
CA VAL A 22 3.91 7.43 10.50
C VAL A 22 5.28 7.76 9.90
N ILE A 23 6.19 8.35 10.68
CA ILE A 23 7.56 8.64 10.24
C ILE A 23 8.26 7.36 9.78
N LEU A 24 8.16 6.28 10.55
CA LEU A 24 8.72 4.98 10.15
C LEU A 24 8.16 4.48 8.81
N ASN A 25 6.90 4.74 8.52
CA ASN A 25 6.30 4.38 7.23
C ASN A 25 6.76 5.29 6.08
N PHE A 26 7.07 6.57 6.32
CA PHE A 26 7.75 7.42 5.33
C PHE A 26 9.17 6.93 5.03
N LEU A 27 9.92 6.49 6.04
CA LEU A 27 11.24 5.89 5.82
C LEU A 27 11.15 4.62 4.98
N LYS A 28 10.15 3.76 5.26
CA LYS A 28 9.89 2.57 4.44
C LYS A 28 9.53 2.95 3.02
N GLU A 29 8.69 3.96 2.81
CA GLU A 29 8.31 4.44 1.49
C GLU A 29 9.52 4.82 0.65
N TYR A 30 10.45 5.61 1.20
CA TYR A 30 11.70 5.94 0.49
C TYR A 30 12.46 4.69 0.04
N ILE A 31 12.62 3.71 0.95
CA ILE A 31 13.29 2.44 0.62
C ILE A 31 12.49 1.61 -0.38
N GLN A 32 11.17 1.67 -0.34
CA GLN A 32 10.32 1.02 -1.34
C GLN A 32 10.57 1.58 -2.74
N TYR A 33 10.70 2.90 -2.90
CA TYR A 33 11.04 3.51 -4.19
C TYR A 33 12.44 3.08 -4.67
N LEU A 34 13.43 3.00 -3.78
CA LEU A 34 14.75 2.45 -4.11
C LEU A 34 14.64 1.01 -4.62
N VAL A 35 13.91 0.15 -3.92
CA VAL A 35 13.72 -1.26 -4.29
C VAL A 35 12.98 -1.39 -5.63
N LEU A 36 11.92 -0.61 -5.84
CA LEU A 36 11.16 -0.58 -7.09
C LEU A 36 12.04 -0.12 -8.26
N ASN A 37 12.87 0.90 -8.05
CA ASN A 37 13.83 1.36 -9.05
C ASN A 37 14.80 0.26 -9.45
N LEU A 38 15.33 -0.52 -8.50
CA LEU A 38 16.20 -1.66 -8.79
C LEU A 38 15.45 -2.76 -9.55
N ILE A 39 14.24 -3.10 -9.14
CA ILE A 39 13.41 -4.14 -9.78
C ILE A 39 13.06 -3.74 -11.22
N TYR A 40 12.53 -2.55 -11.44
CA TYR A 40 11.98 -2.17 -12.75
C TYR A 40 13.04 -1.73 -13.76
N ASN A 41 14.24 -1.39 -13.31
CA ASN A 41 15.39 -1.17 -14.20
C ASN A 41 16.20 -2.47 -14.48
N HIS A 42 15.81 -3.62 -13.88
CA HIS A 42 16.45 -4.91 -14.19
C HIS A 42 15.70 -5.65 -15.31
N LYS A 43 16.44 -6.16 -16.28
CA LYS A 43 15.89 -6.81 -17.49
C LYS A 43 14.88 -7.94 -17.23
N ASP A 44 15.08 -8.72 -16.17
CA ASP A 44 14.22 -9.86 -15.83
C ASP A 44 13.10 -9.44 -14.86
N PHE A 45 13.43 -8.68 -13.79
CA PHE A 45 12.48 -8.36 -12.73
C PHE A 45 11.44 -7.32 -13.14
N LYS A 46 11.66 -6.53 -14.20
CA LYS A 46 10.65 -5.61 -14.75
C LYS A 46 9.35 -6.29 -15.21
N LYS A 47 9.33 -7.63 -15.27
CA LYS A 47 8.15 -8.46 -15.60
C LYS A 47 7.29 -8.78 -14.38
N LEU A 48 7.74 -8.45 -13.17
CA LEU A 48 6.93 -8.60 -11.95
C LEU A 48 5.75 -7.65 -11.99
N VAL A 49 4.56 -8.17 -11.73
CA VAL A 49 3.32 -7.38 -11.75
C VAL A 49 3.08 -6.78 -10.37
N PHE A 50 3.26 -5.49 -10.23
CA PHE A 50 3.06 -4.78 -8.97
C PHE A 50 1.57 -4.72 -8.61
N LYS A 51 1.26 -4.92 -7.33
CA LYS A 51 -0.10 -4.91 -6.81
C LYS A 51 -0.17 -4.36 -5.38
N GLY A 52 -1.34 -4.38 -4.80
CA GLY A 52 -1.53 -4.06 -3.38
C GLY A 52 -1.59 -2.57 -3.06
N GLY A 53 -1.42 -2.25 -1.78
CA GLY A 53 -1.54 -0.87 -1.28
C GLY A 53 -0.40 0.03 -1.73
N SER A 54 0.81 -0.50 -1.86
CA SER A 54 1.97 0.26 -2.34
C SER A 54 1.86 0.57 -3.83
N CYS A 55 1.27 -0.33 -4.63
CA CYS A 55 0.96 -0.05 -6.03
C CYS A 55 -0.03 1.11 -6.16
N LEU A 56 -1.12 1.11 -5.38
CA LEU A 56 -2.06 2.23 -5.34
C LEU A 56 -1.38 3.54 -4.93
N ARG A 57 -0.46 3.49 -3.97
CA ARG A 57 0.29 4.66 -3.49
C ARG A 57 1.25 5.21 -4.56
N VAL A 58 2.04 4.34 -5.17
CA VAL A 58 3.10 4.71 -6.10
C VAL A 58 2.56 5.08 -7.48
N CYS A 59 1.62 4.29 -8.01
CA CYS A 59 1.13 4.45 -9.39
C CYS A 59 -0.15 5.29 -9.50
N TYR A 60 -0.93 5.42 -8.41
CA TYR A 60 -2.23 6.10 -8.42
C TYR A 60 -2.41 7.15 -7.34
N VAL A 61 -1.32 7.51 -6.65
CA VAL A 61 -1.28 8.59 -5.64
C VAL A 61 -2.30 8.40 -4.51
N LEU A 62 -2.50 7.15 -4.04
CA LEU A 62 -3.32 6.88 -2.86
C LEU A 62 -2.75 7.66 -1.66
N PRO A 63 -3.55 8.50 -0.95
CA PRO A 63 -3.00 9.40 0.08
C PRO A 63 -2.37 8.71 1.28
N ARG A 64 -2.81 7.50 1.63
CA ARG A 64 -2.26 6.77 2.77
C ARG A 64 -0.95 6.04 2.42
N LEU A 65 -0.07 5.92 3.40
CA LEU A 65 1.17 5.14 3.32
C LEU A 65 0.91 3.63 3.24
N SER A 66 1.93 2.87 2.84
CA SER A 66 1.89 1.41 2.75
C SER A 66 3.19 0.77 3.25
N GLU A 67 3.13 -0.49 3.70
CA GLU A 67 4.29 -1.13 4.34
C GLU A 67 5.02 -2.12 3.44
N ASP A 68 4.30 -2.83 2.59
CA ASP A 68 4.77 -4.01 1.87
C ASP A 68 4.82 -3.75 0.37
N LEU A 69 5.72 -4.42 -0.33
CA LEU A 69 5.76 -4.48 -1.79
C LEU A 69 5.20 -5.84 -2.23
N ASP A 70 4.09 -5.83 -2.93
CA ASP A 70 3.37 -7.03 -3.35
C ASP A 70 3.50 -7.23 -4.87
N PHE A 71 3.90 -8.42 -5.32
CA PHE A 71 4.03 -8.74 -6.73
C PHE A 71 3.40 -10.09 -7.08
N ASP A 72 2.81 -10.14 -8.26
CA ASP A 72 2.47 -11.39 -8.93
C ASP A 72 3.48 -11.69 -10.03
N TYR A 73 3.67 -12.97 -10.35
CA TYR A 73 4.55 -13.38 -11.44
C TYR A 73 4.07 -14.67 -12.09
N ASP A 74 4.47 -14.88 -13.35
CA ASP A 74 4.27 -16.15 -14.03
C ASP A 74 5.43 -17.12 -13.72
N LYS A 75 5.11 -18.30 -13.22
CA LYS A 75 6.08 -19.36 -12.94
C LYS A 75 6.94 -19.74 -14.16
N LYS A 76 6.38 -19.58 -15.36
CA LYS A 76 7.13 -19.84 -16.60
C LYS A 76 8.28 -18.85 -16.78
N ALA A 77 8.12 -17.61 -16.28
CA ALA A 77 9.17 -16.59 -16.36
C ALA A 77 10.28 -16.81 -15.31
N PHE A 78 9.94 -17.42 -14.16
CA PHE A 78 10.89 -17.60 -13.05
C PHE A 78 10.72 -18.96 -12.40
N LYS A 79 11.69 -19.87 -12.59
CA LYS A 79 11.71 -21.17 -11.90
C LYS A 79 11.95 -21.03 -10.39
N THR A 80 12.82 -20.08 -9.99
CA THR A 80 13.22 -19.79 -8.59
C THR A 80 13.37 -18.30 -8.37
N LEU A 81 12.22 -17.58 -8.24
CA LEU A 81 12.23 -16.11 -8.15
C LEU A 81 12.91 -15.60 -6.87
N LEU A 82 12.53 -16.13 -5.69
CA LEU A 82 12.92 -15.54 -4.42
C LEU A 82 14.43 -15.48 -4.18
N PRO A 83 15.20 -16.57 -4.32
CA PRO A 83 16.65 -16.51 -4.15
C PRO A 83 17.34 -15.60 -5.17
N PHE A 84 16.85 -15.57 -6.41
CA PHE A 84 17.42 -14.73 -7.46
C PHE A 84 17.17 -13.24 -7.18
N LEU A 85 15.95 -12.88 -6.81
CA LEU A 85 15.57 -11.50 -6.44
C LEU A 85 16.29 -11.05 -5.18
N GLU A 86 16.33 -11.89 -4.14
CA GLU A 86 17.01 -11.57 -2.88
C GLU A 86 18.52 -11.34 -3.09
N ASN A 87 19.19 -12.23 -3.79
CA ASN A 87 20.64 -12.11 -4.08
C ASN A 87 20.93 -10.81 -4.87
N PHE A 88 20.13 -10.52 -5.89
CA PHE A 88 20.25 -9.28 -6.66
C PHE A 88 20.09 -8.05 -5.78
N LEU A 89 18.97 -7.93 -5.04
CA LEU A 89 18.71 -6.80 -4.17
C LEU A 89 19.75 -6.64 -3.06
N SER A 90 20.18 -7.76 -2.45
CA SER A 90 21.22 -7.76 -1.43
C SER A 90 22.53 -7.20 -1.96
N LYS A 91 22.98 -7.67 -3.13
CA LYS A 91 24.21 -7.22 -3.78
C LYS A 91 24.14 -5.73 -4.13
N GLU A 92 23.08 -5.29 -4.82
CA GLU A 92 22.94 -3.91 -5.27
C GLU A 92 22.82 -2.92 -4.12
N ILE A 93 22.01 -3.26 -3.10
CA ILE A 93 21.81 -2.37 -1.97
C ILE A 93 23.07 -2.28 -1.10
N LYS A 94 23.74 -3.41 -0.82
CA LYS A 94 24.97 -3.41 -0.02
C LYS A 94 26.09 -2.62 -0.68
N SER A 95 26.25 -2.77 -1.99
CA SER A 95 27.36 -2.11 -2.70
C SER A 95 27.17 -0.60 -2.88
N LYS A 96 25.91 -0.15 -3.07
CA LYS A 96 25.65 1.22 -3.51
C LYS A 96 24.99 2.12 -2.45
N TYR A 97 24.26 1.54 -1.50
CA TYR A 97 23.37 2.31 -0.63
C TYR A 97 23.62 2.06 0.87
N PHE A 98 23.69 0.80 1.29
CA PHE A 98 23.79 0.44 2.69
C PHE A 98 24.49 -0.91 2.91
N PRO A 99 25.79 -0.93 3.20
CA PRO A 99 26.59 -2.16 3.39
C PRO A 99 26.06 -3.07 4.51
N GLY A 100 25.45 -2.50 5.55
CA GLY A 100 24.88 -3.20 6.69
C GLY A 100 23.56 -3.91 6.47
N LEU A 101 23.05 -3.99 5.21
CA LEU A 101 21.80 -4.67 4.92
C LEU A 101 21.84 -6.14 5.34
N GLU A 102 20.84 -6.57 6.07
CA GLU A 102 20.54 -7.97 6.32
C GLU A 102 19.31 -8.40 5.51
N THR A 103 19.32 -9.63 5.01
CA THR A 103 18.18 -10.17 4.27
C THR A 103 17.70 -11.48 4.89
N LYS A 104 16.44 -11.81 4.69
CA LYS A 104 15.87 -13.10 5.09
C LYS A 104 14.77 -13.52 4.11
N ILE A 105 14.92 -14.68 3.52
CA ILE A 105 13.84 -15.34 2.78
C ILE A 105 12.94 -16.07 3.78
N GLN A 106 11.65 -15.83 3.72
CA GLN A 106 10.63 -16.62 4.38
C GLN A 106 9.80 -17.31 3.29
N SER A 107 10.22 -18.54 2.99
CA SER A 107 9.56 -19.35 1.96
C SER A 107 8.07 -19.58 2.28
N PRO A 108 7.20 -19.74 1.29
CA PRO A 108 7.52 -19.71 -0.15
C PRO A 108 7.37 -18.34 -0.82
N LYS A 109 7.06 -17.25 -0.09
CA LYS A 109 6.53 -16.02 -0.72
C LYS A 109 7.23 -14.72 -0.34
N ARG A 110 8.13 -14.69 0.65
CA ARG A 110 8.55 -13.42 1.27
C ARG A 110 10.05 -13.23 1.31
N ILE A 111 10.48 -11.99 1.05
CA ILE A 111 11.82 -11.50 1.34
C ILE A 111 11.68 -10.36 2.34
N TYR A 112 12.48 -10.36 3.38
CA TYR A 112 12.66 -9.24 4.30
C TYR A 112 13.99 -8.57 4.05
N LEU A 113 13.97 -7.29 3.74
CA LEU A 113 15.13 -6.41 3.74
C LEU A 113 15.15 -5.70 5.10
N LYS A 114 16.24 -5.84 5.84
CA LYS A 114 16.38 -5.33 7.20
C LYS A 114 17.54 -4.35 7.25
N PHE A 115 17.25 -3.12 7.62
CA PHE A 115 18.21 -2.02 7.69
C PHE A 115 18.44 -1.69 9.17
N PRO A 116 19.53 -2.16 9.81
CA PRO A 116 19.84 -1.91 11.21
C PRO A 116 20.40 -0.47 11.41
N MET A 117 19.52 0.54 11.28
CA MET A 117 19.91 1.94 11.27
C MET A 117 19.07 2.86 12.19
N LEU A 118 18.00 2.34 12.82
CA LEU A 118 17.06 3.20 13.55
C LEU A 118 17.70 3.87 14.77
N TYR A 119 18.73 3.28 15.37
CA TYR A 119 19.50 3.92 16.46
C TYR A 119 20.36 5.08 15.92
N ASN A 120 21.05 4.88 14.79
CA ASN A 120 21.85 5.93 14.14
C ASN A 120 20.97 7.10 13.65
N LEU A 121 19.71 6.80 13.31
CA LEU A 121 18.72 7.80 12.92
C LEU A 121 18.03 8.49 14.12
N ALA A 122 18.38 8.13 15.35
CA ALA A 122 17.79 8.66 16.59
C ALA A 122 16.23 8.61 16.61
N ILE A 123 15.64 7.56 15.99
CA ILE A 123 14.19 7.34 15.97
C ILE A 123 13.77 6.13 16.81
N ALA A 124 14.71 5.30 17.19
CA ALA A 124 14.52 4.21 18.14
C ALA A 124 15.71 4.15 19.12
N GLN A 125 15.46 3.54 20.27
CA GLN A 125 16.47 3.26 21.29
C GLN A 125 16.14 1.94 22.00
N ARG A 126 17.12 1.35 22.70
CA ARG A 126 16.87 0.11 23.46
C ARG A 126 15.74 0.33 24.48
N PRO A 127 14.83 -0.66 24.65
CA PRO A 127 14.82 -2.03 24.10
C PRO A 127 14.14 -2.17 22.71
N GLU A 128 13.83 -1.10 22.00
CA GLU A 128 13.20 -1.16 20.68
C GLU A 128 14.13 -1.80 19.63
N SER A 129 13.55 -2.26 18.52
CA SER A 129 14.32 -2.79 17.40
C SER A 129 15.12 -1.70 16.69
N ASN A 130 16.41 -1.97 16.40
CA ASN A 130 17.24 -1.11 15.56
C ASN A 130 16.92 -1.25 14.06
N LYS A 131 16.00 -2.14 13.65
CA LYS A 131 15.84 -2.53 12.25
C LYS A 131 14.61 -1.90 11.63
N LEU A 132 14.81 -1.17 10.54
CA LEU A 132 13.75 -0.81 9.61
C LEU A 132 13.52 -1.99 8.64
N TYR A 133 12.27 -2.41 8.48
CA TYR A 133 11.93 -3.56 7.65
C TYR A 133 11.17 -3.13 6.40
N VAL A 134 11.61 -3.60 5.24
CA VAL A 134 10.81 -3.60 4.02
C VAL A 134 10.56 -5.05 3.62
N LYS A 135 9.30 -5.40 3.48
CA LYS A 135 8.86 -6.74 3.11
C LYS A 135 8.44 -6.76 1.65
N ILE A 136 8.91 -7.75 0.91
CA ILE A 136 8.49 -8.06 -0.44
C ILE A 136 7.70 -9.36 -0.38
N GLU A 137 6.46 -9.34 -0.86
CA GLU A 137 5.65 -10.55 -1.02
C GLU A 137 5.46 -10.86 -2.50
N THR A 138 5.63 -12.12 -2.87
CA THR A 138 5.46 -12.57 -4.25
C THR A 138 4.49 -13.72 -4.34
N GLU A 139 3.62 -13.71 -5.34
CA GLU A 139 2.72 -14.82 -5.61
C GLU A 139 2.90 -15.31 -7.05
N ASN A 140 3.08 -16.63 -7.18
CA ASN A 140 3.16 -17.30 -8.47
C ASN A 140 1.74 -17.47 -9.04
N LYS A 141 1.12 -16.35 -9.42
CA LYS A 141 -0.24 -16.33 -9.92
C LYS A 141 -0.52 -15.01 -10.63
N ILE A 142 -0.68 -15.06 -11.93
CA ILE A 142 -1.25 -13.94 -12.67
C ILE A 142 -2.79 -14.04 -12.60
N LEU A 143 -3.44 -12.93 -12.27
CA LEU A 143 -4.90 -12.91 -12.13
C LEU A 143 -5.58 -13.05 -13.51
N PRO A 144 -6.54 -13.97 -13.66
CA PRO A 144 -7.27 -14.12 -14.90
C PRO A 144 -8.15 -12.87 -15.16
N TYR A 145 -8.22 -12.43 -16.40
CA TYR A 145 -9.00 -11.26 -16.82
C TYR A 145 -8.58 -9.92 -16.23
N ALA A 146 -7.44 -9.85 -15.55
CA ALA A 146 -6.90 -8.58 -15.09
C ALA A 146 -6.34 -7.77 -16.27
N GLY A 147 -6.53 -6.46 -16.22
CA GLY A 147 -5.81 -5.51 -17.07
C GLY A 147 -4.44 -5.17 -16.48
N PHE A 148 -3.56 -4.67 -17.33
CA PHE A 148 -2.19 -4.28 -16.96
C PHE A 148 -1.89 -2.88 -17.48
N GLU A 149 -1.07 -2.14 -16.74
CA GLU A 149 -0.62 -0.81 -17.10
C GLU A 149 0.88 -0.66 -16.87
N LEU A 150 1.47 0.33 -17.54
CA LEU A 150 2.82 0.81 -17.33
C LEU A 150 2.75 2.27 -16.91
N THR A 151 3.17 2.56 -15.68
CA THR A 151 3.17 3.92 -15.15
C THR A 151 4.61 4.42 -15.00
N PRO A 152 4.98 5.55 -15.62
CA PRO A 152 6.24 6.21 -15.36
C PRO A 152 6.23 6.80 -13.95
N VAL A 153 7.24 6.49 -13.17
CA VAL A 153 7.41 6.96 -11.79
C VAL A 153 8.71 7.76 -11.70
N SER A 154 8.62 9.00 -11.21
CA SER A 154 9.75 9.87 -10.92
C SER A 154 9.56 10.47 -9.53
N GLN A 155 10.25 9.92 -8.54
CA GLN A 155 10.12 10.34 -7.15
C GLN A 155 11.41 10.06 -6.37
N PHE A 156 11.79 10.94 -5.47
CA PHE A 156 13.01 10.82 -4.64
C PHE A 156 14.31 10.66 -5.45
N GLY A 157 14.35 11.13 -6.69
CA GLY A 157 15.47 10.92 -7.62
C GLY A 157 15.50 9.54 -8.29
N PHE A 158 14.53 8.67 -8.01
CA PHE A 158 14.37 7.38 -8.69
C PHE A 158 13.43 7.50 -9.88
N ASN A 159 13.82 6.88 -11.01
CA ASN A 159 13.08 6.92 -12.27
C ASN A 159 12.92 5.51 -12.82
N PHE A 160 11.69 5.05 -13.00
CA PHE A 160 11.40 3.71 -13.51
C PHE A 160 10.01 3.62 -14.15
N LEU A 161 9.77 2.58 -14.91
CA LEU A 161 8.48 2.27 -15.51
C LEU A 161 7.87 1.08 -14.77
N ALA A 162 6.90 1.33 -13.90
CA ALA A 162 6.25 0.31 -13.11
C ALA A 162 5.26 -0.51 -13.95
N TYR A 163 5.38 -1.84 -13.97
CA TYR A 163 4.42 -2.76 -14.57
C TYR A 163 3.49 -3.30 -13.50
N HIS A 164 2.18 -3.03 -13.63
CA HIS A 164 1.23 -3.33 -12.57
C HIS A 164 -0.16 -3.68 -13.11
N TYR A 165 -1.04 -4.18 -12.24
CA TYR A 165 -2.46 -4.31 -12.59
C TYR A 165 -3.11 -2.94 -12.75
N ASP A 166 -4.06 -2.83 -13.69
CA ASP A 166 -4.88 -1.63 -13.86
C ASP A 166 -5.74 -1.34 -12.63
N LEU A 167 -6.20 -0.11 -12.51
CA LEU A 167 -6.96 0.36 -11.36
C LEU A 167 -8.26 -0.42 -11.14
N PRO A 168 -9.05 -0.78 -12.17
CA PRO A 168 -10.23 -1.65 -12.04
C PRO A 168 -9.92 -3.03 -11.46
N SER A 169 -8.80 -3.65 -11.86
CA SER A 169 -8.37 -4.95 -11.35
C SER A 169 -7.87 -4.87 -9.91
N LEU A 170 -7.13 -3.80 -9.56
CA LEU A 170 -6.74 -3.53 -8.18
C LEU A 170 -7.96 -3.35 -7.27
N MET A 171 -9.00 -2.64 -7.71
CA MET A 171 -10.26 -2.52 -6.98
C MET A 171 -10.92 -3.88 -6.75
N ALA A 172 -11.00 -4.73 -7.78
CA ALA A 172 -11.58 -6.07 -7.64
C ALA A 172 -10.84 -6.92 -6.60
N THR A 173 -9.49 -6.86 -6.58
CA THR A 173 -8.68 -7.58 -5.58
C THR A 173 -8.87 -7.03 -4.17
N LYS A 174 -9.02 -5.72 -4.01
CA LYS A 174 -9.29 -5.07 -2.71
C LYS A 174 -10.67 -5.43 -2.18
N ILE A 175 -11.69 -5.47 -3.03
CA ILE A 175 -13.03 -5.95 -2.66
C ILE A 175 -12.96 -7.39 -2.17
N ASN A 176 -12.28 -8.27 -2.90
CA ASN A 176 -12.08 -9.66 -2.47
C ASN A 176 -11.38 -9.76 -1.10
N ALA A 177 -10.32 -8.99 -0.90
CA ALA A 177 -9.61 -8.96 0.38
C ALA A 177 -10.52 -8.46 1.52
N LEU A 178 -11.30 -7.40 1.30
CA LEU A 178 -12.23 -6.84 2.28
C LEU A 178 -13.31 -7.84 2.70
N LEU A 179 -13.80 -8.63 1.76
CA LEU A 179 -14.87 -9.59 2.01
C LEU A 179 -14.39 -10.90 2.69
N PHE A 180 -13.23 -11.40 2.28
CA PHE A 180 -12.83 -12.78 2.60
C PHE A 180 -11.51 -12.92 3.36
N ARG A 181 -10.74 -11.83 3.53
CA ARG A 181 -9.49 -11.91 4.29
C ARG A 181 -9.77 -12.18 5.76
N LEU A 182 -9.15 -13.23 6.29
CA LEU A 182 -9.01 -13.43 7.72
C LEU A 182 -7.77 -12.68 8.19
N TRP A 183 -7.95 -11.75 9.10
CA TRP A 183 -6.87 -10.95 9.65
C TRP A 183 -7.21 -10.58 11.08
N PHE A 184 -6.26 -10.78 11.97
CA PHE A 184 -6.42 -10.50 13.39
C PHE A 184 -5.21 -9.76 13.92
N LYS A 185 -5.42 -8.82 14.83
CA LYS A 185 -4.39 -8.06 15.52
C LYS A 185 -4.82 -7.74 16.95
N GLY A 186 -3.82 -7.44 17.81
CA GLY A 186 -4.03 -7.27 19.23
C GLY A 186 -3.76 -8.58 20.01
N LYS A 187 -3.48 -8.45 21.33
CA LYS A 187 -3.15 -9.60 22.18
C LYS A 187 -4.30 -10.60 22.29
N ARG A 188 -5.54 -10.12 22.19
CA ARG A 188 -6.78 -10.93 22.26
C ARG A 188 -7.46 -11.08 20.90
N GLN A 189 -6.76 -10.73 19.79
CA GLN A 189 -7.32 -10.75 18.43
C GLN A 189 -8.57 -9.88 18.28
N GLU A 190 -8.67 -8.81 19.06
CA GLU A 190 -9.83 -7.93 19.12
C GLU A 190 -10.06 -7.11 17.85
N VAL A 191 -9.02 -6.94 17.01
CA VAL A 191 -9.13 -6.26 15.72
C VAL A 191 -9.13 -7.31 14.60
N ASP A 192 -10.30 -7.57 14.02
CA ASP A 192 -10.55 -8.59 12.99
C ASP A 192 -10.71 -8.00 11.57
N ILE A 193 -10.40 -6.72 11.42
CA ILE A 193 -10.41 -6.04 10.12
C ILE A 193 -9.11 -5.29 9.88
N LYS A 194 -8.72 -5.19 8.61
CA LYS A 194 -7.63 -4.30 8.18
C LYS A 194 -8.24 -2.98 7.73
N GLY A 195 -8.20 -1.96 8.60
CA GLY A 195 -8.85 -0.65 8.39
C GLY A 195 -8.45 0.02 7.07
N ARG A 196 -7.20 -0.18 6.64
CA ARG A 196 -6.70 0.31 5.33
C ARG A 196 -7.49 -0.21 4.13
N ASP A 197 -8.02 -1.43 4.17
CA ASP A 197 -8.82 -1.96 3.04
C ASP A 197 -10.15 -1.21 2.93
N PHE A 198 -10.71 -0.73 4.06
CA PHE A 198 -11.92 0.10 4.08
C PHE A 198 -11.67 1.53 3.64
N TYR A 199 -10.49 2.10 3.96
CA TYR A 199 -10.06 3.39 3.44
C TYR A 199 -9.86 3.32 1.92
N ASP A 200 -9.23 2.26 1.41
CA ASP A 200 -9.04 2.04 -0.02
C ASP A 200 -10.37 1.93 -0.75
N LEU A 201 -11.36 1.24 -0.16
CA LEU A 201 -12.71 1.14 -0.72
C LEU A 201 -13.35 2.54 -0.88
N PHE A 202 -13.28 3.36 0.16
CA PHE A 202 -13.76 4.75 0.10
C PHE A 202 -13.04 5.53 -1.00
N TRP A 203 -11.72 5.43 -1.07
CA TRP A 203 -10.92 6.12 -2.08
C TRP A 203 -11.30 5.71 -3.52
N PHE A 204 -11.50 4.42 -3.79
CA PHE A 204 -11.94 3.95 -5.10
C PHE A 204 -13.28 4.57 -5.50
N TYR A 205 -14.26 4.54 -4.62
CA TYR A 205 -15.58 5.10 -4.92
C TYR A 205 -15.55 6.62 -5.05
N LYS A 206 -14.80 7.32 -4.19
CA LYS A 206 -14.60 8.77 -4.29
C LYS A 206 -14.01 9.18 -5.65
N ASN A 207 -13.16 8.36 -6.24
CA ASN A 207 -12.57 8.58 -7.55
C ASN A 207 -13.38 7.94 -8.70
N ASN A 208 -14.63 7.55 -8.46
CA ASN A 208 -15.52 6.95 -9.47
C ASN A 208 -14.94 5.71 -10.18
N VAL A 209 -14.05 4.97 -9.53
CA VAL A 209 -13.46 3.76 -10.07
C VAL A 209 -14.51 2.64 -10.07
N LYS A 210 -14.62 1.93 -11.18
CA LYS A 210 -15.46 0.73 -11.30
C LYS A 210 -14.55 -0.50 -11.26
N PRO A 211 -14.96 -1.58 -10.56
CA PRO A 211 -14.14 -2.79 -10.54
C PRO A 211 -14.13 -3.49 -11.89
N ASN A 212 -13.06 -4.21 -12.17
CA ASN A 212 -13.05 -5.16 -13.28
C ASN A 212 -14.07 -6.28 -12.99
N TRP A 213 -15.26 -6.18 -13.59
CA TRP A 213 -16.38 -7.07 -13.30
C TRP A 213 -16.11 -8.54 -13.68
N ARG A 214 -15.34 -8.78 -14.76
CA ARG A 214 -14.95 -10.14 -15.15
C ARG A 214 -14.10 -10.81 -14.09
N LEU A 215 -13.09 -10.08 -13.59
CA LEU A 215 -12.22 -10.52 -12.51
C LEU A 215 -13.01 -10.66 -11.21
N LEU A 216 -13.77 -9.64 -10.82
CA LEU A 216 -14.56 -9.63 -9.58
C LEU A 216 -15.51 -10.82 -9.51
N LYS A 217 -16.28 -11.07 -10.55
CA LYS A 217 -17.17 -12.23 -10.65
C LYS A 217 -16.42 -13.55 -10.49
N LYS A 218 -15.21 -13.66 -11.06
CA LYS A 218 -14.38 -14.87 -10.97
C LYS A 218 -13.91 -15.16 -9.55
N ILE A 219 -13.49 -14.10 -8.80
CA ILE A 219 -12.86 -14.25 -7.48
C ILE A 219 -13.84 -14.15 -6.31
N THR A 220 -15.00 -13.49 -6.47
CA THR A 220 -16.00 -13.29 -5.40
C THR A 220 -17.33 -13.92 -5.68
N LYS A 221 -17.64 -14.26 -6.95
CA LYS A 221 -18.95 -14.69 -7.49
C LYS A 221 -20.05 -13.62 -7.47
N ILE A 222 -19.75 -12.38 -7.09
CA ILE A 222 -20.66 -11.23 -7.16
C ILE A 222 -20.88 -10.86 -8.63
N LYS A 223 -22.16 -10.69 -9.04
CA LYS A 223 -22.53 -10.60 -10.46
C LYS A 223 -22.74 -9.17 -10.95
N ASN A 224 -23.16 -8.27 -10.07
CA ASN A 224 -23.54 -6.90 -10.44
C ASN A 224 -23.35 -5.91 -9.30
N GLU A 225 -23.51 -4.63 -9.62
CA GLU A 225 -23.29 -3.52 -8.68
C GLU A 225 -24.27 -3.53 -7.50
N LYS A 226 -25.54 -3.86 -7.74
CA LYS A 226 -26.55 -3.92 -6.68
C LYS A 226 -26.19 -4.97 -5.61
N GLU A 227 -25.79 -6.15 -6.07
CA GLU A 227 -25.32 -7.23 -5.19
C GLU A 227 -24.06 -6.82 -4.45
N LEU A 228 -23.08 -6.20 -5.14
CA LEU A 228 -21.84 -5.72 -4.55
C LEU A 228 -22.11 -4.71 -3.42
N LYS A 229 -22.92 -3.68 -3.69
CA LYS A 229 -23.29 -2.67 -2.68
C LYS A 229 -23.96 -3.31 -1.46
N ALA A 230 -24.87 -4.24 -1.66
CA ALA A 230 -25.57 -4.93 -0.58
C ALA A 230 -24.61 -5.75 0.30
N VAL A 231 -23.70 -6.51 -0.33
CA VAL A 231 -22.71 -7.35 0.40
C VAL A 231 -21.71 -6.47 1.14
N LEU A 232 -21.20 -5.41 0.52
CA LEU A 232 -20.29 -4.45 1.15
C LEU A 232 -20.92 -3.77 2.36
N LEU A 233 -22.14 -3.25 2.23
CA LEU A 233 -22.85 -2.60 3.35
C LEU A 233 -23.09 -3.56 4.50
N ARG A 234 -23.45 -4.82 4.23
CA ARG A 234 -23.61 -5.85 5.26
C ARG A 234 -22.29 -6.12 5.98
N ARG A 235 -21.18 -6.29 5.23
CA ARG A 235 -19.84 -6.52 5.79
C ARG A 235 -19.39 -5.35 6.66
N ILE A 236 -19.58 -4.11 6.18
CA ILE A 236 -19.21 -2.89 6.88
C ILE A 236 -19.99 -2.77 8.20
N LYS A 237 -21.33 -2.86 8.14
CA LYS A 237 -22.18 -2.78 9.34
C LYS A 237 -21.84 -3.83 10.40
N LYS A 238 -21.45 -5.05 9.97
CA LYS A 238 -21.12 -6.15 10.87
C LYS A 238 -19.76 -6.00 11.56
N SER A 239 -18.77 -5.43 10.87
CA SER A 239 -17.36 -5.58 11.26
C SER A 239 -16.65 -4.28 11.60
N VAL A 240 -17.11 -3.15 11.06
CA VAL A 240 -16.41 -1.87 11.22
C VAL A 240 -16.89 -1.15 12.48
N THR A 241 -15.92 -0.76 13.31
CA THR A 241 -16.11 0.19 14.41
C THR A 241 -15.08 1.30 14.31
N THR A 242 -15.37 2.45 14.92
CA THR A 242 -14.45 3.59 15.00
C THR A 242 -13.07 3.15 15.50
N GLN A 243 -13.05 2.41 16.62
CA GLN A 243 -11.80 1.96 17.25
C GLN A 243 -10.97 1.05 16.35
N LYS A 244 -11.61 0.11 15.62
CA LYS A 244 -10.91 -0.78 14.70
C LYS A 244 -10.32 -0.05 13.51
N LEU A 245 -11.01 0.97 12.96
CA LEU A 245 -10.49 1.81 11.90
C LEU A 245 -9.32 2.65 12.37
N GLU A 246 -9.48 3.40 13.46
CA GLU A 246 -8.41 4.24 14.03
C GLU A 246 -7.17 3.42 14.36
N TYR A 247 -7.34 2.24 14.96
CA TYR A 247 -6.23 1.37 15.35
C TYR A 247 -5.29 1.06 14.18
N ASP A 248 -5.84 0.81 13.00
CA ASP A 248 -5.02 0.50 11.82
C ASP A 248 -4.60 1.77 11.06
N LEU A 249 -5.51 2.75 10.86
CA LEU A 249 -5.28 3.90 10.01
C LEU A 249 -4.28 4.92 10.59
N LYS A 250 -4.23 5.10 11.91
CA LYS A 250 -3.37 6.08 12.58
C LYS A 250 -1.88 5.97 12.25
N ASN A 251 -1.43 4.79 11.80
CA ASN A 251 -0.05 4.55 11.43
C ASN A 251 0.25 4.86 9.95
N PHE A 252 -0.80 5.12 9.15
CA PHE A 252 -0.69 5.24 7.69
C PHE A 252 -1.15 6.58 7.13
N LEU A 253 -1.75 7.41 7.95
CA LEU A 253 -2.19 8.74 7.59
C LEU A 253 -1.52 9.75 8.52
N PRO A 254 -0.84 10.79 7.96
CA PRO A 254 -0.12 11.77 8.77
C PRO A 254 -1.04 12.57 9.68
N GLU A 255 -2.20 12.98 9.17
CA GLU A 255 -3.16 13.84 9.87
C GLU A 255 -4.06 13.01 10.79
N GLN A 256 -3.79 13.09 12.09
CA GLN A 256 -4.50 12.28 13.10
C GLN A 256 -5.94 12.75 13.36
N SER A 257 -6.22 14.04 13.22
CA SER A 257 -7.58 14.60 13.28
C SER A 257 -8.45 13.99 12.19
N PHE A 258 -7.95 13.97 10.94
CA PHE A 258 -8.64 13.30 9.84
C PHE A 258 -8.90 11.82 10.13
N VAL A 259 -7.95 11.09 10.70
CA VAL A 259 -8.14 9.66 11.05
C VAL A 259 -9.30 9.50 12.03
N SER A 260 -9.37 10.35 13.08
CA SER A 260 -10.45 10.31 14.06
C SER A 260 -11.80 10.61 13.43
N ASP A 261 -11.90 11.72 12.68
CA ASP A 261 -13.16 12.17 12.07
C ASP A 261 -13.65 11.20 11.00
N PHE A 262 -12.75 10.72 10.14
CA PHE A 262 -13.06 9.70 9.14
C PHE A 262 -13.57 8.40 9.78
N SER A 263 -12.92 7.94 10.85
CA SER A 263 -13.30 6.70 11.52
C SER A 263 -14.65 6.81 12.24
N LYS A 264 -14.94 7.95 12.88
CA LYS A 264 -16.24 8.22 13.54
C LYS A 264 -17.37 8.23 12.52
N ASN A 265 -17.16 8.87 11.37
CA ASN A 265 -18.19 9.12 10.37
C ASN A 265 -18.21 8.09 9.24
N TYR A 266 -17.35 7.05 9.30
CA TYR A 266 -17.13 6.11 8.17
C TYR A 266 -18.42 5.48 7.65
N LEU A 267 -19.32 5.04 8.53
CA LEU A 267 -20.56 4.40 8.12
C LEU A 267 -21.46 5.32 7.31
N GLU A 268 -21.51 6.58 7.66
CA GLU A 268 -22.30 7.59 6.92
C GLU A 268 -21.62 7.96 5.61
N ILE A 269 -20.32 8.25 5.67
CA ILE A 269 -19.51 8.57 4.49
C ILE A 269 -19.65 7.48 3.43
N ILE A 270 -19.45 6.21 3.81
CA ILE A 270 -19.47 5.11 2.83
C ILE A 270 -20.89 4.82 2.32
N LYS A 271 -21.93 4.97 3.14
CA LYS A 271 -23.32 4.86 2.66
C LYS A 271 -23.60 5.89 1.59
N ASN A 272 -23.30 7.16 1.84
CA ASN A 272 -23.51 8.24 0.90
C ASN A 272 -22.70 8.00 -0.39
N THR A 273 -21.41 7.61 -0.25
CA THR A 273 -20.53 7.32 -1.38
C THR A 273 -21.04 6.14 -2.22
N LEU A 274 -21.56 5.08 -1.61
CA LEU A 274 -22.11 3.91 -2.33
C LEU A 274 -23.48 4.17 -2.94
N LEU A 275 -24.27 5.09 -2.39
CA LEU A 275 -25.65 5.40 -2.85
C LEU A 275 -25.69 6.43 -3.98
N ILE A 276 -24.66 7.27 -4.12
CA ILE A 276 -24.58 8.24 -5.22
C ILE A 276 -24.60 7.46 -6.55
N PRO A 277 -25.57 7.73 -7.45
CA PRO A 277 -25.57 7.15 -8.79
C PRO A 277 -24.27 7.58 -9.50
N SER A 278 -23.64 6.66 -10.22
CA SER A 278 -22.48 6.94 -11.08
C SER A 278 -22.89 7.87 -12.23
N GLY A 279 -22.98 9.15 -11.98
CA GLY A 279 -23.44 10.18 -12.95
C GLY A 279 -23.50 11.59 -12.35
N PHE A 280 -23.53 11.74 -11.04
CA PHE A 280 -23.41 13.05 -10.39
C PHE A 280 -21.94 13.33 -10.11
N SER A 281 -21.24 13.92 -11.07
CA SER A 281 -20.01 14.64 -10.77
C SER A 281 -20.41 15.85 -9.95
N HIS A 282 -20.05 15.90 -8.68
CA HIS A 282 -19.86 17.20 -8.05
C HIS A 282 -18.69 17.86 -8.80
N THR A 283 -19.03 18.77 -9.69
CA THR A 283 -18.09 19.75 -10.21
C THR A 283 -17.61 20.51 -8.98
N ILE A 284 -16.44 20.11 -8.45
CA ILE A 284 -15.72 20.92 -7.46
C ILE A 284 -15.42 22.22 -8.21
N THR A 285 -16.12 23.28 -7.88
CA THR A 285 -15.84 24.61 -8.35
C THR A 285 -14.39 24.94 -8.04
N LYS A 286 -13.74 25.70 -8.92
CA LYS A 286 -12.31 26.06 -8.85
C LYS A 286 -11.87 26.73 -7.53
N GLU A 287 -12.80 27.08 -6.65
CA GLU A 287 -12.54 27.75 -5.38
C GLU A 287 -12.07 26.81 -4.25
N GLU A 288 -12.33 25.49 -4.31
CA GLU A 288 -11.80 24.54 -3.30
C GLU A 288 -10.39 23.98 -3.62
N LYS A 289 -9.76 24.41 -4.71
CA LYS A 289 -8.38 24.07 -5.05
C LYS A 289 -7.31 24.87 -4.29
N GLY A 290 -7.71 25.67 -3.32
CA GLY A 290 -6.83 26.57 -2.55
C GLY A 290 -6.02 25.90 -1.42
N VAL A 291 -6.17 24.61 -1.15
CA VAL A 291 -5.27 23.89 -0.24
C VAL A 291 -4.32 23.06 -1.10
N GLY A 292 -3.30 23.76 -1.60
CA GLY A 292 -2.22 23.15 -2.35
C GLY A 292 -1.46 22.16 -1.46
N PHE A 293 -1.59 20.88 -1.75
CA PHE A 293 -0.52 19.95 -1.42
C PHE A 293 0.65 20.29 -2.35
N ILE A 294 1.56 21.11 -1.87
CA ILE A 294 2.88 21.27 -2.46
C ILE A 294 3.59 19.94 -2.25
N ALA A 295 3.73 19.18 -3.34
CA ALA A 295 4.67 18.08 -3.38
C ALA A 295 6.08 18.68 -3.40
N PRO A 296 7.01 18.28 -2.51
CA PRO A 296 8.41 18.60 -2.67
C PRO A 296 9.04 17.80 -3.81
#